data_0b916a1a8872570e25508d98fc0b3e3b
#
_entry.id   0b916a1a8872570e25508d98fc0b3e3b
#
_cell.length_a   1.000
_cell.length_b   1.000
_cell.length_c   1.000
_cell.angle_alpha   90.00
_cell.angle_beta   90.00
_cell.angle_gamma   90.00
#
_symmetry.space_group_name_H-M   'P 1'
#
loop_
_entity.id
_entity.type
_entity.pdbx_description
1 polymer ?
#
loop_
_entity_poly.entity_id
_entity_poly.type
_entity_poly.pdbx_seq_one_letter_code
_entity_poly.pdbx_strand_id
1 'polypeptide(L)'
;MVSSGRMSIARFIDQSLSIPGVEGVQICDNIGAHRLAQPGEDRRKVEEAVARGFFVELGAAGTEPAHLEALLRLSGELAADVLRVLPSARRDERGEAEKQDLDKAERDLREVLPTARGLGVRLALENHWEVPSQALLELVTRINDEHLGICLDTANPVCGGEDPLRTTELLAPYAINVHLKDFRATRDLTRDPAGYRIIGVAFGEGWLPAEAVIDVIQSKSPAQTFHVELFLDRAETEPETLARERAAVRRSVENARRLLGLC
;
A
#
# COMPACT_ATOMS: atom_id res chain seq x y z
N MET A 1 7.98 5.61 12.12
CA MET A 1 8.57 5.03 13.36
C MET A 1 9.06 3.60 13.17
N VAL A 2 8.28 2.71 12.60
CA VAL A 2 8.77 1.34 12.30
C VAL A 2 9.96 1.38 11.32
N SER A 3 9.85 2.14 10.24
CA SER A 3 10.92 2.33 9.25
C SER A 3 12.21 2.94 9.81
N SER A 4 12.14 3.69 10.92
CA SER A 4 13.32 4.23 11.62
C SER A 4 13.91 3.28 12.66
N GLY A 5 13.35 2.06 12.81
CA GLY A 5 13.74 1.09 13.84
C GLY A 5 13.31 1.47 15.26
N ARG A 6 12.53 2.52 15.45
CA ARG A 6 12.07 2.99 16.76
C ARG A 6 10.78 2.31 17.25
N MET A 7 10.08 1.61 16.36
CA MET A 7 8.91 0.79 16.70
C MET A 7 9.09 -0.60 16.11
N SER A 8 8.93 -1.64 16.93
CA SER A 8 8.90 -3.02 16.46
C SER A 8 7.61 -3.32 15.71
N ILE A 9 7.60 -4.37 14.90
CA ILE A 9 6.37 -4.87 14.25
C ILE A 9 5.39 -5.33 15.33
N ALA A 10 5.85 -5.98 16.39
CA ALA A 10 4.99 -6.37 17.53
C ALA A 10 4.23 -5.19 18.11
N ARG A 11 4.90 -4.07 18.35
CA ARG A 11 4.25 -2.84 18.85
C ARG A 11 3.30 -2.22 17.82
N PHE A 12 3.63 -2.30 16.53
CA PHE A 12 2.75 -1.85 15.46
C PHE A 12 1.45 -2.66 15.45
N ILE A 13 1.53 -3.99 15.56
CA ILE A 13 0.37 -4.88 15.68
C ILE A 13 -0.48 -4.51 16.90
N ASP A 14 0.13 -4.33 18.10
CA ASP A 14 -0.62 -3.95 19.30
C ASP A 14 -1.35 -2.62 19.15
N GLN A 15 -0.73 -1.63 18.52
CA GLN A 15 -1.36 -0.36 18.24
C GLN A 15 -2.52 -0.49 17.26
N SER A 16 -2.36 -1.28 16.19
CA SER A 16 -3.40 -1.53 15.21
C SER A 16 -4.62 -2.24 15.82
N LEU A 17 -4.38 -3.28 16.62
CA LEU A 17 -5.42 -3.99 17.39
C LEU A 17 -6.18 -3.07 18.37
N SER A 18 -5.58 -1.96 18.80
CA SER A 18 -6.22 -1.00 19.73
C SER A 18 -7.14 0.00 19.02
N ILE A 19 -7.19 0.00 17.70
CA ILE A 19 -8.04 0.92 16.91
C ILE A 19 -9.34 0.19 16.56
N PRO A 20 -10.49 0.68 17.03
CA PRO A 20 -11.78 0.06 16.70
C PRO A 20 -12.00 0.00 15.20
N GLY A 21 -12.42 -1.17 14.69
CA GLY A 21 -12.73 -1.39 13.28
C GLY A 21 -11.52 -1.68 12.39
N VAL A 22 -10.31 -1.79 12.93
CA VAL A 22 -9.14 -2.34 12.23
C VAL A 22 -9.13 -3.85 12.40
N GLU A 23 -9.13 -4.57 11.27
CA GLU A 23 -9.23 -6.03 11.20
C GLU A 23 -7.94 -6.68 10.68
N GLY A 24 -6.97 -5.87 10.25
CA GLY A 24 -5.71 -6.34 9.74
C GLY A 24 -4.70 -5.23 9.45
N VAL A 25 -3.54 -5.62 8.96
CA VAL A 25 -2.44 -4.73 8.57
C VAL A 25 -1.71 -5.25 7.35
N GLN A 26 -1.05 -4.33 6.64
CA GLN A 26 -0.05 -4.68 5.64
C GLN A 26 1.34 -4.28 6.15
N ILE A 27 2.27 -5.24 6.17
CA ILE A 27 3.65 -5.07 6.63
C ILE A 27 4.57 -5.11 5.43
N CYS A 28 5.15 -3.94 5.09
CA CYS A 28 5.99 -3.78 3.91
C CYS A 28 7.49 -3.80 4.24
N ASP A 29 8.34 -3.93 3.22
CA ASP A 29 9.80 -3.95 3.34
C ASP A 29 10.37 -2.73 4.07
N ASN A 30 9.80 -1.54 3.84
CA ASN A 30 10.21 -0.29 4.49
C ASN A 30 10.01 -0.30 6.02
N ILE A 31 9.18 -1.20 6.53
CA ILE A 31 8.99 -1.41 7.98
C ILE A 31 9.55 -2.75 8.46
N GLY A 32 10.20 -3.51 7.57
CA GLY A 32 11.00 -4.67 7.89
C GLY A 32 10.26 -6.02 7.79
N ALA A 33 9.36 -6.19 6.82
CA ALA A 33 8.67 -7.45 6.54
C ALA A 33 9.61 -8.66 6.52
N HIS A 34 10.77 -8.53 5.90
CA HIS A 34 11.80 -9.58 5.82
C HIS A 34 12.27 -10.10 7.19
N ARG A 35 12.17 -9.29 8.26
CA ARG A 35 12.54 -9.72 9.62
C ARG A 35 11.61 -10.81 10.17
N LEU A 36 10.40 -10.89 9.65
CA LEU A 36 9.43 -11.92 10.04
C LEU A 36 9.84 -13.33 9.56
N ALA A 37 10.81 -13.46 8.66
CA ALA A 37 11.38 -14.74 8.27
C ALA A 37 12.19 -15.40 9.40
N GLN A 38 12.61 -14.64 10.42
CA GLN A 38 13.36 -15.14 11.55
C GLN A 38 12.46 -15.31 12.78
N PRO A 39 12.68 -16.37 13.59
CA PRO A 39 12.00 -16.51 14.88
C PRO A 39 12.30 -15.30 15.78
N GLY A 40 11.28 -14.76 16.45
CA GLY A 40 11.45 -13.62 17.33
C GLY A 40 10.13 -13.08 17.87
N GLU A 41 10.19 -11.99 18.62
CA GLU A 41 9.01 -11.34 19.20
C GLU A 41 8.05 -10.83 18.12
N ASP A 42 8.60 -10.16 17.09
CA ASP A 42 7.81 -9.63 15.96
C ASP A 42 7.03 -10.76 15.25
N ARG A 43 7.71 -11.88 14.95
CA ARG A 43 7.10 -13.04 14.30
C ARG A 43 5.99 -13.66 15.16
N ARG A 44 6.26 -13.96 16.43
CA ARG A 44 5.26 -14.51 17.34
C ARG A 44 4.04 -13.62 17.46
N LYS A 45 4.24 -12.30 17.54
CA LYS A 45 3.14 -11.35 17.69
C LYS A 45 2.23 -11.35 16.46
N VAL A 46 2.80 -11.45 15.27
CA VAL A 46 2.05 -11.58 14.02
C VAL A 46 1.25 -12.89 14.02
N GLU A 47 1.89 -14.01 14.33
CA GLU A 47 1.23 -15.34 14.42
C GLU A 47 0.07 -15.36 15.44
N GLU A 48 0.26 -14.75 16.61
CA GLU A 48 -0.78 -14.60 17.63
C GLU A 48 -1.97 -13.76 17.14
N ALA A 49 -1.70 -12.69 16.38
CA ALA A 49 -2.74 -11.85 15.80
C ALA A 49 -3.54 -12.61 14.72
N VAL A 50 -2.84 -13.30 13.81
CA VAL A 50 -3.45 -14.11 12.76
C VAL A 50 -4.31 -15.22 13.37
N ALA A 51 -3.83 -15.91 14.42
CA ALA A 51 -4.59 -16.96 15.12
C ALA A 51 -5.90 -16.44 15.77
N ARG A 52 -6.02 -15.12 15.96
CA ARG A 52 -7.25 -14.46 16.47
C ARG A 52 -8.14 -13.90 15.35
N GLY A 53 -7.81 -14.16 14.08
CA GLY A 53 -8.56 -13.69 12.93
C GLY A 53 -8.17 -12.28 12.46
N PHE A 54 -7.05 -11.72 12.95
CA PHE A 54 -6.51 -10.46 12.43
C PHE A 54 -5.70 -10.76 11.18
N PHE A 55 -6.11 -10.24 10.02
CA PHE A 55 -5.39 -10.55 8.78
C PHE A 55 -4.06 -9.77 8.70
N VAL A 56 -3.09 -10.37 8.04
CA VAL A 56 -1.81 -9.74 7.76
C VAL A 56 -1.50 -9.92 6.28
N GLU A 57 -1.18 -8.85 5.60
CA GLU A 57 -0.63 -8.87 4.26
C GLU A 57 0.82 -8.39 4.30
N LEU A 58 1.61 -8.79 3.32
CA LEU A 58 2.99 -8.32 3.19
C LEU A 58 3.14 -7.41 1.98
N GLY A 59 4.24 -6.63 1.96
CA GLY A 59 4.56 -5.75 0.85
C GLY A 59 6.04 -5.77 0.49
N ALA A 60 6.32 -5.98 -0.80
CA ALA A 60 7.63 -5.98 -1.41
C ALA A 60 7.95 -4.66 -2.12
N ALA A 61 9.21 -4.29 -2.17
CA ALA A 61 9.76 -3.26 -3.04
C ALA A 61 10.60 -3.90 -4.15
N GLY A 62 10.24 -3.62 -5.41
CA GLY A 62 10.88 -4.22 -6.58
C GLY A 62 10.30 -5.57 -6.97
N THR A 63 10.74 -6.04 -8.14
CA THR A 63 10.25 -7.28 -8.76
C THR A 63 11.29 -8.40 -8.78
N GLU A 64 12.43 -8.22 -8.11
CA GLU A 64 13.52 -9.20 -8.11
C GLU A 64 13.01 -10.58 -7.66
N PRO A 65 13.14 -11.64 -8.50
CA PRO A 65 12.51 -12.94 -8.24
C PRO A 65 12.89 -13.57 -6.91
N ALA A 66 14.18 -13.58 -6.55
CA ALA A 66 14.62 -14.18 -5.29
C ALA A 66 14.01 -13.47 -4.06
N HIS A 67 13.83 -12.14 -4.14
CA HIS A 67 13.20 -11.35 -3.08
C HIS A 67 11.70 -11.64 -3.00
N LEU A 68 11.00 -11.62 -4.14
CA LEU A 68 9.57 -11.94 -4.18
C LEU A 68 9.28 -13.36 -3.71
N GLU A 69 10.08 -14.35 -4.13
CA GLU A 69 9.93 -15.73 -3.66
C GLU A 69 10.08 -15.88 -2.14
N ALA A 70 11.04 -15.17 -1.55
CA ALA A 70 11.22 -15.19 -0.10
C ALA A 70 10.00 -14.64 0.63
N LEU A 71 9.43 -13.52 0.14
CA LEU A 71 8.23 -12.92 0.72
C LEU A 71 6.95 -13.72 0.41
N LEU A 72 6.85 -14.37 -0.76
CA LEU A 72 5.73 -15.27 -1.07
C LEU A 72 5.70 -16.47 -0.11
N ARG A 73 6.86 -17.10 0.16
CA ARG A 73 6.94 -18.19 1.14
C ARG A 73 6.53 -17.71 2.54
N LEU A 74 7.03 -16.56 2.95
CA LEU A 74 6.66 -15.93 4.22
C LEU A 74 5.16 -15.60 4.28
N SER A 75 4.57 -15.11 3.17
CA SER A 75 3.13 -14.87 3.07
C SER A 75 2.35 -16.16 3.29
N GLY A 76 2.73 -17.25 2.61
CA GLY A 76 2.09 -18.56 2.82
C GLY A 76 2.20 -19.07 4.26
N GLU A 77 3.36 -18.89 4.92
CA GLU A 77 3.57 -19.26 6.33
C GLU A 77 2.70 -18.44 7.30
N LEU A 78 2.39 -17.19 6.96
CA LEU A 78 1.57 -16.27 7.76
C LEU A 78 0.10 -16.27 7.36
N ALA A 79 -0.30 -17.14 6.43
CA ALA A 79 -1.65 -17.17 5.85
C ALA A 79 -2.08 -15.80 5.27
N ALA A 80 -1.14 -15.10 4.66
CA ALA A 80 -1.40 -13.83 3.97
C ALA A 80 -1.80 -14.11 2.52
N ASP A 81 -2.99 -13.69 2.12
CA ASP A 81 -3.56 -13.96 0.80
C ASP A 81 -3.01 -13.04 -0.30
N VAL A 82 -2.41 -11.91 0.08
CA VAL A 82 -1.91 -10.89 -0.83
C VAL A 82 -0.49 -10.49 -0.46
N LEU A 83 0.38 -10.45 -1.46
CA LEU A 83 1.68 -9.78 -1.42
C LEU A 83 1.60 -8.53 -2.32
N ARG A 84 1.55 -7.34 -1.70
CA ARG A 84 1.64 -6.07 -2.43
C ARG A 84 3.05 -5.90 -2.99
N VAL A 85 3.17 -5.51 -4.23
CA VAL A 85 4.44 -5.27 -4.91
C VAL A 85 4.50 -3.84 -5.41
N LEU A 86 5.48 -3.08 -4.92
CA LEU A 86 5.82 -1.79 -5.50
C LEU A 86 6.73 -2.02 -6.70
N PRO A 87 6.28 -1.74 -7.94
CA PRO A 87 7.07 -2.08 -9.12
C PRO A 87 8.39 -1.33 -9.20
N SER A 88 8.46 -0.06 -8.73
CA SER A 88 9.68 0.74 -8.71
C SER A 88 10.52 0.42 -7.48
N ALA A 89 11.74 -0.08 -7.69
CA ALA A 89 12.59 -0.56 -6.59
C ALA A 89 13.48 0.51 -5.98
N ARG A 90 13.91 1.54 -6.72
CA ARG A 90 14.94 2.48 -6.29
C ARG A 90 14.69 3.88 -6.83
N ARG A 91 15.10 4.85 -6.00
CA ARG A 91 15.31 6.24 -6.45
C ARG A 91 16.80 6.44 -6.66
N ASP A 92 17.16 7.20 -7.70
CA ASP A 92 18.53 7.62 -7.92
C ASP A 92 19.00 8.61 -6.83
N GLU A 93 20.26 9.04 -6.89
CA GLU A 93 20.85 10.00 -5.95
C GLU A 93 20.15 11.37 -5.98
N ARG A 94 19.36 11.67 -7.02
CA ARG A 94 18.57 12.91 -7.15
C ARG A 94 17.16 12.76 -6.62
N GLY A 95 16.78 11.53 -6.17
CA GLY A 95 15.44 11.19 -5.72
C GLY A 95 14.43 10.95 -6.85
N GLU A 96 14.91 10.85 -8.11
CA GLU A 96 14.10 10.46 -9.25
C GLU A 96 14.05 8.93 -9.33
N ALA A 97 12.89 8.39 -9.70
CA ALA A 97 12.74 6.95 -9.92
C ALA A 97 13.61 6.54 -11.12
N GLU A 98 14.37 5.46 -10.97
CA GLU A 98 15.01 4.81 -12.10
C GLU A 98 13.94 4.48 -13.13
N LYS A 99 14.22 4.77 -14.42
CA LYS A 99 13.27 4.47 -15.50
C LYS A 99 12.95 2.99 -15.43
N GLN A 100 11.71 2.69 -15.13
CA GLN A 100 11.29 1.33 -14.90
C GLN A 100 11.35 0.52 -16.18
N ASP A 101 12.08 -0.56 -16.16
CA ASP A 101 12.04 -1.58 -17.16
C ASP A 101 10.83 -2.50 -16.94
N LEU A 102 9.67 -2.10 -17.51
CA LEU A 102 8.44 -2.91 -17.41
C LEU A 102 8.59 -4.29 -18.07
N ASP A 103 9.49 -4.42 -19.04
CA ASP A 103 9.78 -5.72 -19.64
C ASP A 103 10.58 -6.61 -18.67
N LYS A 104 11.46 -6.01 -17.86
CA LYS A 104 12.11 -6.74 -16.77
C LYS A 104 11.07 -7.15 -15.73
N ALA A 105 10.21 -6.24 -15.31
CA ALA A 105 9.16 -6.53 -14.35
C ALA A 105 8.24 -7.67 -14.83
N GLU A 106 7.88 -7.69 -16.11
CA GLU A 106 7.11 -8.80 -16.69
C GLU A 106 7.83 -10.14 -16.59
N ARG A 107 9.12 -10.18 -16.94
CA ARG A 107 9.91 -11.42 -16.83
C ARG A 107 9.99 -11.92 -15.39
N ASP A 108 10.32 -11.03 -14.47
CA ASP A 108 10.43 -11.32 -13.04
C ASP A 108 9.11 -11.87 -12.46
N LEU A 109 7.99 -11.19 -12.78
CA LEU A 109 6.66 -11.60 -12.33
C LEU A 109 6.25 -12.96 -12.90
N ARG A 110 6.49 -13.22 -14.19
CA ARG A 110 6.22 -14.52 -14.81
C ARG A 110 7.04 -15.64 -14.17
N GLU A 111 8.25 -15.35 -13.72
CA GLU A 111 9.11 -16.32 -13.02
C GLU A 111 8.54 -16.73 -11.66
N VAL A 112 7.99 -15.79 -10.88
CA VAL A 112 7.51 -16.06 -9.50
C VAL A 112 6.04 -16.46 -9.41
N LEU A 113 5.24 -16.22 -10.45
CA LEU A 113 3.80 -16.56 -10.46
C LEU A 113 3.50 -18.05 -10.21
N PRO A 114 4.30 -19.03 -10.68
CA PRO A 114 4.11 -20.43 -10.30
C PRO A 114 4.22 -20.66 -8.79
N THR A 115 5.14 -19.98 -8.11
CA THR A 115 5.29 -20.03 -6.65
C THR A 115 4.07 -19.38 -5.96
N ALA A 116 3.64 -18.21 -6.44
CA ALA A 116 2.45 -17.53 -5.93
C ALA A 116 1.21 -18.42 -6.00
N ARG A 117 0.95 -19.05 -7.15
CA ARG A 117 -0.15 -20.02 -7.33
C ARG A 117 -0.05 -21.22 -6.40
N GLY A 118 1.16 -21.80 -6.26
CA GLY A 118 1.39 -22.97 -5.40
C GLY A 118 1.13 -22.68 -3.93
N LEU A 119 1.27 -21.42 -3.50
CA LEU A 119 1.04 -20.95 -2.14
C LEU A 119 -0.35 -20.34 -1.93
N GLY A 120 -1.14 -20.15 -3.00
CA GLY A 120 -2.44 -19.49 -2.93
C GLY A 120 -2.33 -17.97 -2.66
N VAL A 121 -1.16 -17.36 -2.89
CA VAL A 121 -0.92 -15.93 -2.66
C VAL A 121 -1.10 -15.17 -3.97
N ARG A 122 -1.75 -14.02 -3.93
CA ARG A 122 -1.90 -13.12 -5.08
C ARG A 122 -0.91 -11.97 -5.00
N LEU A 123 -0.30 -11.63 -6.13
CA LEU A 123 0.57 -10.46 -6.29
C LEU A 123 -0.27 -9.25 -6.66
N ALA A 124 -0.19 -8.17 -5.89
CA ALA A 124 -0.91 -6.92 -6.12
C ALA A 124 0.07 -5.80 -6.49
N LEU A 125 0.16 -5.43 -7.78
CA LEU A 125 1.03 -4.34 -8.23
C LEU A 125 0.42 -2.99 -7.86
N GLU A 126 1.13 -2.20 -7.07
CA GLU A 126 0.65 -0.87 -6.69
C GLU A 126 0.86 0.15 -7.81
N ASN A 127 -0.19 0.93 -8.11
CA ASN A 127 -0.07 2.11 -8.93
C ASN A 127 0.66 3.21 -8.13
N HIS A 128 1.91 3.40 -8.49
CA HIS A 128 2.80 4.38 -7.88
C HIS A 128 3.19 5.44 -8.91
N TRP A 129 3.46 6.66 -8.48
CA TRP A 129 3.63 7.83 -9.37
C TRP A 129 4.75 7.71 -10.40
N GLU A 130 5.69 6.79 -10.24
CA GLU A 130 6.77 6.57 -11.21
C GLU A 130 6.31 5.80 -12.46
N VAL A 131 5.18 5.08 -12.36
CA VAL A 131 4.64 4.25 -13.45
C VAL A 131 3.27 4.78 -13.85
N PRO A 132 3.09 5.22 -15.11
CA PRO A 132 1.76 5.60 -15.59
C PRO A 132 0.75 4.47 -15.37
N SER A 133 -0.42 4.81 -14.86
CA SER A 133 -1.46 3.83 -14.53
C SER A 133 -1.89 2.98 -15.73
N GLN A 134 -1.92 3.58 -16.92
CA GLN A 134 -2.20 2.86 -18.17
C GLN A 134 -1.12 1.80 -18.47
N ALA A 135 0.16 2.12 -18.28
CA ALA A 135 1.25 1.18 -18.53
C ALA A 135 1.26 0.02 -17.50
N LEU A 136 0.88 0.30 -16.25
CA LEU A 136 0.69 -0.73 -15.23
C LEU A 136 -0.46 -1.68 -15.61
N LEU A 137 -1.59 -1.14 -16.07
CA LEU A 137 -2.72 -1.94 -16.53
C LEU A 137 -2.33 -2.82 -17.72
N GLU A 138 -1.60 -2.28 -18.68
CA GLU A 138 -1.10 -3.03 -19.84
C GLU A 138 -0.18 -4.18 -19.39
N LEU A 139 0.68 -3.97 -18.42
CA LEU A 139 1.52 -5.03 -17.84
C LEU A 139 0.68 -6.16 -17.24
N VAL A 140 -0.27 -5.82 -16.37
CA VAL A 140 -1.14 -6.83 -15.72
C VAL A 140 -1.98 -7.59 -16.75
N THR A 141 -2.57 -6.89 -17.72
CA THR A 141 -3.41 -7.52 -18.75
C THR A 141 -2.60 -8.36 -19.74
N ARG A 142 -1.35 -7.99 -20.04
CA ARG A 142 -0.44 -8.75 -20.90
C ARG A 142 0.05 -10.04 -20.21
N ILE A 143 0.29 -10.01 -18.90
CA ILE A 143 0.61 -11.21 -18.12
C ILE A 143 -0.62 -12.11 -18.01
N ASN A 144 -1.79 -11.54 -17.74
CA ASN A 144 -3.10 -12.20 -17.69
C ASN A 144 -3.11 -13.46 -16.82
N ASP A 145 -2.83 -13.29 -15.53
CA ASP A 145 -2.78 -14.35 -14.54
C ASP A 145 -3.73 -14.05 -13.38
N GLU A 146 -4.52 -15.05 -12.93
CA GLU A 146 -5.48 -14.89 -11.83
C GLU A 146 -4.85 -14.57 -10.47
N HIS A 147 -3.54 -14.87 -10.31
CA HIS A 147 -2.75 -14.54 -9.12
C HIS A 147 -2.02 -13.20 -9.24
N LEU A 148 -2.32 -12.41 -10.28
CA LEU A 148 -1.78 -11.07 -10.46
C LEU A 148 -2.91 -10.05 -10.62
N GLY A 149 -2.86 -8.99 -9.83
CA GLY A 149 -3.80 -7.88 -9.92
C GLY A 149 -3.16 -6.56 -9.52
N ILE A 150 -4.00 -5.60 -9.23
CA ILE A 150 -3.61 -4.24 -8.85
C ILE A 150 -3.81 -4.04 -7.34
N CYS A 151 -2.85 -3.41 -6.68
CA CYS A 151 -3.07 -2.69 -5.44
C CYS A 151 -3.44 -1.25 -5.81
N LEU A 152 -4.72 -0.91 -5.69
CA LEU A 152 -5.22 0.40 -6.07
C LEU A 152 -4.95 1.42 -4.97
N ASP A 153 -4.00 2.32 -5.21
CA ASP A 153 -3.75 3.47 -4.35
C ASP A 153 -4.53 4.69 -4.85
N THR A 154 -5.29 5.31 -3.96
CA THR A 154 -6.23 6.39 -4.31
C THR A 154 -5.59 7.77 -4.45
N ALA A 155 -4.36 7.99 -3.95
CA ALA A 155 -3.71 9.30 -3.99
C ALA A 155 -2.38 9.33 -4.76
N ASN A 156 -1.72 8.19 -4.98
CA ASN A 156 -0.49 8.14 -5.77
C ASN A 156 -0.64 8.75 -7.18
N PRO A 157 -1.80 8.61 -7.88
CA PRO A 157 -2.00 9.20 -9.19
C PRO A 157 -1.73 10.70 -9.25
N VAL A 158 -2.14 11.46 -8.23
CA VAL A 158 -1.95 12.93 -8.23
C VAL A 158 -0.47 13.33 -8.24
N CYS A 159 0.40 12.53 -7.61
CA CYS A 159 1.84 12.75 -7.63
C CYS A 159 2.46 12.45 -9.01
N GLY A 160 1.82 11.57 -9.79
CA GLY A 160 2.15 11.28 -11.19
C GLY A 160 1.50 12.22 -12.21
N GLY A 161 0.70 13.20 -11.76
CA GLY A 161 -0.02 14.13 -12.63
C GLY A 161 -1.28 13.52 -13.27
N GLU A 162 -1.78 12.41 -12.72
CA GLU A 162 -3.00 11.74 -13.17
C GLU A 162 -4.21 12.12 -12.29
N ASP A 163 -5.41 12.04 -12.85
CA ASP A 163 -6.65 12.24 -12.12
C ASP A 163 -7.00 10.99 -11.28
N PRO A 164 -7.11 11.10 -9.94
CA PRO A 164 -7.34 9.94 -9.07
C PRO A 164 -8.64 9.20 -9.35
N LEU A 165 -9.73 9.90 -9.70
CA LEU A 165 -11.00 9.24 -9.99
C LEU A 165 -10.93 8.46 -11.31
N ARG A 166 -10.36 9.06 -12.36
CA ARG A 166 -10.16 8.38 -13.65
C ARG A 166 -9.23 7.18 -13.52
N THR A 167 -8.15 7.33 -12.75
CA THR A 167 -7.26 6.19 -12.45
C THR A 167 -8.00 5.09 -11.71
N THR A 168 -8.84 5.45 -10.74
CA THR A 168 -9.69 4.47 -10.05
C THR A 168 -10.63 3.76 -11.02
N GLU A 169 -11.32 4.50 -11.91
CA GLU A 169 -12.20 3.93 -12.94
C GLU A 169 -11.48 2.93 -13.86
N LEU A 170 -10.24 3.24 -14.19
CA LEU A 170 -9.38 2.43 -15.05
C LEU A 170 -8.93 1.13 -14.38
N LEU A 171 -8.46 1.23 -13.13
CA LEU A 171 -7.77 0.14 -12.45
C LEU A 171 -8.69 -0.72 -11.56
N ALA A 172 -9.82 -0.20 -11.11
CA ALA A 172 -10.72 -0.90 -10.18
C ALA A 172 -11.12 -2.32 -10.62
N PRO A 173 -11.39 -2.61 -11.92
CA PRO A 173 -11.73 -3.98 -12.33
C PRO A 173 -10.63 -5.02 -12.07
N TYR A 174 -9.40 -4.59 -11.87
CA TYR A 174 -8.22 -5.43 -11.65
C TYR A 174 -7.68 -5.31 -10.22
N ALA A 175 -8.28 -4.47 -9.39
CA ALA A 175 -7.82 -4.24 -8.03
C ALA A 175 -8.19 -5.42 -7.12
N ILE A 176 -7.19 -6.01 -6.46
CA ILE A 176 -7.35 -7.11 -5.50
C ILE A 176 -7.16 -6.69 -4.06
N ASN A 177 -6.53 -5.54 -3.82
CA ASN A 177 -6.58 -4.78 -2.58
C ASN A 177 -6.51 -3.28 -2.85
N VAL A 178 -6.75 -2.45 -1.84
CA VAL A 178 -6.86 -0.99 -1.98
C VAL A 178 -6.08 -0.29 -0.89
N HIS A 179 -5.31 0.73 -1.26
CA HIS A 179 -4.72 1.71 -0.34
C HIS A 179 -5.56 2.98 -0.34
N LEU A 180 -6.15 3.29 0.80
CA LEU A 180 -6.94 4.49 1.02
C LEU A 180 -6.04 5.60 1.53
N LYS A 181 -5.65 6.49 0.64
CA LYS A 181 -4.91 7.73 0.91
C LYS A 181 -5.75 8.93 0.52
N ASP A 182 -5.50 10.06 1.16
CA ASP A 182 -6.08 11.35 0.78
C ASP A 182 -5.03 12.45 0.87
N PHE A 183 -5.27 13.55 0.16
CA PHE A 183 -4.28 14.59 -0.03
C PHE A 183 -4.91 15.99 -0.08
N ARG A 184 -4.07 16.99 0.13
CA ARG A 184 -4.32 18.40 -0.21
C ARG A 184 -3.10 18.96 -0.92
N ALA A 185 -3.29 20.02 -1.69
CA ALA A 185 -2.17 20.84 -2.15
C ALA A 185 -1.98 22.03 -1.22
N THR A 186 -0.74 22.34 -0.88
CA THR A 186 -0.37 23.54 -0.15
C THR A 186 0.63 24.36 -0.96
N ARG A 187 0.64 25.68 -0.75
CA ARG A 187 1.63 26.53 -1.43
C ARG A 187 3.04 26.17 -0.98
N ASP A 188 3.91 26.01 -1.96
CA ASP A 188 5.34 25.89 -1.73
C ASP A 188 5.99 27.26 -1.97
N LEU A 189 6.30 27.95 -0.88
CA LEU A 189 6.92 29.27 -0.90
C LEU A 189 8.45 29.21 -1.03
N THR A 190 9.03 28.01 -1.08
CA THR A 190 10.48 27.82 -1.25
C THR A 190 10.91 27.91 -2.71
N ARG A 191 9.94 27.94 -3.65
CA ARG A 191 10.17 28.05 -5.09
C ARG A 191 9.80 29.42 -5.63
N ASP A 192 10.49 29.86 -6.68
CA ASP A 192 10.16 31.05 -7.46
C ASP A 192 10.04 30.67 -8.95
N PRO A 193 8.86 30.81 -9.60
CA PRO A 193 7.60 31.24 -8.99
C PRO A 193 7.07 30.23 -7.97
N ALA A 194 6.30 30.71 -7.00
CA ALA A 194 5.69 29.85 -5.98
C ALA A 194 4.84 28.74 -6.62
N GLY A 195 5.12 27.51 -6.22
CA GLY A 195 4.41 26.31 -6.68
C GLY A 195 3.44 25.76 -5.63
N TYR A 196 3.01 24.53 -5.86
CA TYR A 196 2.25 23.74 -4.91
C TYR A 196 3.00 22.43 -4.61
N ARG A 197 2.86 21.95 -3.40
CA ARG A 197 3.24 20.56 -3.06
C ARG A 197 2.05 19.80 -2.51
N ILE A 198 2.01 18.53 -2.81
CA ILE A 198 1.00 17.61 -2.29
C ILE A 198 1.40 17.19 -0.87
N ILE A 199 0.44 17.22 0.04
CA ILE A 199 0.59 16.73 1.41
C ILE A 199 -0.50 15.72 1.71
N GLY A 200 -0.19 14.71 2.52
CA GLY A 200 -1.15 13.74 2.99
C GLY A 200 -2.03 14.31 4.10
N VAL A 201 -3.27 13.87 4.13
CA VAL A 201 -4.24 14.15 5.19
C VAL A 201 -4.97 12.86 5.60
N ALA A 202 -5.80 12.92 6.63
CA ALA A 202 -6.65 11.78 6.95
C ALA A 202 -7.62 11.50 5.79
N PHE A 203 -7.83 10.21 5.47
CA PHE A 203 -8.75 9.80 4.41
C PHE A 203 -10.15 10.35 4.63
N GLY A 204 -10.74 10.94 3.59
CA GLY A 204 -12.03 11.61 3.61
C GLY A 204 -12.01 13.05 4.13
N GLU A 205 -10.83 13.62 4.40
CA GLU A 205 -10.67 15.03 4.82
C GLU A 205 -9.93 15.89 3.79
N GLY A 206 -9.54 15.29 2.67
CA GLY A 206 -8.73 15.92 1.64
C GLY A 206 -9.49 16.45 0.43
N TRP A 207 -8.81 16.42 -0.69
CA TRP A 207 -9.33 16.81 -2.00
C TRP A 207 -9.69 15.62 -2.89
N LEU A 208 -9.41 14.40 -2.43
CA LEU A 208 -9.89 13.21 -3.11
C LEU A 208 -11.43 13.23 -3.13
N PRO A 209 -12.09 12.99 -4.26
CA PRO A 209 -13.54 12.79 -4.29
C PRO A 209 -13.88 11.40 -3.70
N ALA A 210 -13.66 11.24 -2.38
CA ALA A 210 -13.61 9.94 -1.71
C ALA A 210 -14.90 9.12 -1.86
N GLU A 211 -16.08 9.77 -1.85
CA GLU A 211 -17.36 9.08 -2.08
C GLU A 211 -17.42 8.47 -3.48
N ALA A 212 -17.13 9.26 -4.53
CA ALA A 212 -17.13 8.76 -5.90
C ALA A 212 -16.06 7.66 -6.14
N VAL A 213 -14.90 7.81 -5.52
CA VAL A 213 -13.82 6.79 -5.58
C VAL A 213 -14.29 5.47 -4.94
N ILE A 214 -14.89 5.52 -3.76
CA ILE A 214 -15.41 4.33 -3.08
C ILE A 214 -16.55 3.69 -3.88
N ASP A 215 -17.47 4.48 -4.44
CA ASP A 215 -18.56 3.98 -5.28
C ASP A 215 -18.04 3.22 -6.50
N VAL A 216 -17.00 3.74 -7.16
CA VAL A 216 -16.35 3.05 -8.28
C VAL A 216 -15.70 1.75 -7.82
N ILE A 217 -14.97 1.77 -6.71
CA ILE A 217 -14.31 0.58 -6.18
C ILE A 217 -15.35 -0.48 -5.80
N GLN A 218 -16.38 -0.13 -5.04
CA GLN A 218 -17.42 -1.07 -4.63
C GLN A 218 -18.20 -1.65 -5.81
N SER A 219 -18.37 -0.89 -6.90
CA SER A 219 -19.12 -1.35 -8.07
C SER A 219 -18.31 -2.19 -9.05
N LYS A 220 -16.98 -2.05 -9.08
CA LYS A 220 -16.14 -2.63 -10.15
C LYS A 220 -15.02 -3.53 -9.66
N SER A 221 -14.58 -3.38 -8.40
CA SER A 221 -13.41 -4.05 -7.89
C SER A 221 -13.73 -5.37 -7.19
N PRO A 222 -12.94 -6.43 -7.42
CA PRO A 222 -12.98 -7.66 -6.62
C PRO A 222 -12.24 -7.54 -5.28
N ALA A 223 -11.67 -6.38 -4.94
CA ALA A 223 -10.90 -6.19 -3.71
C ALA A 223 -11.73 -6.44 -2.45
N GLN A 224 -11.14 -7.14 -1.50
CA GLN A 224 -11.76 -7.45 -0.21
C GLN A 224 -11.07 -6.76 0.96
N THR A 225 -9.83 -6.27 0.76
CA THR A 225 -9.03 -5.60 1.77
C THR A 225 -8.78 -4.15 1.41
N PHE A 226 -8.94 -3.28 2.43
CA PHE A 226 -8.75 -1.83 2.33
C PHE A 226 -7.78 -1.39 3.42
N HIS A 227 -6.66 -0.81 3.02
CA HIS A 227 -5.62 -0.34 3.92
C HIS A 227 -5.61 1.17 3.99
N VAL A 228 -5.77 1.72 5.18
CA VAL A 228 -5.49 3.14 5.41
C VAL A 228 -3.98 3.35 5.38
N GLU A 229 -3.50 4.17 4.46
CA GLU A 229 -2.10 4.56 4.37
C GLU A 229 -1.96 6.08 4.42
N LEU A 230 -1.05 6.57 5.28
CA LEU A 230 -0.85 8.00 5.50
C LEU A 230 0.56 8.42 5.08
N PHE A 231 0.67 9.63 4.49
CA PHE A 231 1.94 10.28 4.17
C PHE A 231 1.99 11.73 4.71
N LEU A 232 1.69 11.86 6.00
CA LEU A 232 1.61 13.16 6.67
C LEU A 232 2.97 13.84 6.78
N ASP A 233 2.95 15.18 6.69
CA ASP A 233 4.11 15.98 7.05
C ASP A 233 4.49 15.80 8.51
N ARG A 234 5.80 15.76 8.78
CA ARG A 234 6.31 15.80 10.14
C ARG A 234 5.97 17.13 10.82
N ALA A 235 5.59 17.07 12.09
CA ALA A 235 5.50 18.22 12.95
C ALA A 235 6.90 18.66 13.41
N GLU A 236 6.99 19.75 14.16
CA GLU A 236 8.26 20.26 14.68
C GLU A 236 8.94 19.28 15.61
N THR A 237 8.15 18.52 16.37
CA THR A 237 8.65 17.51 17.29
C THR A 237 8.13 16.12 16.97
N GLU A 238 8.89 15.10 17.36
CA GLU A 238 8.49 13.70 17.20
C GLU A 238 7.19 13.35 17.98
N PRO A 239 7.02 13.77 19.25
CA PRO A 239 5.76 13.52 19.97
C PRO A 239 4.53 14.11 19.26
N GLU A 240 4.63 15.30 18.71
CA GLU A 240 3.56 15.94 17.95
C GLU A 240 3.28 15.19 16.65
N THR A 241 4.34 14.77 15.92
CA THR A 241 4.19 13.95 14.71
C THR A 241 3.38 12.68 15.02
N LEU A 242 3.76 11.97 16.08
CA LEU A 242 3.06 10.76 16.50
C LEU A 242 1.62 11.01 16.94
N ALA A 243 1.36 12.11 17.64
CA ALA A 243 0.01 12.46 18.04
C ALA A 243 -0.88 12.75 16.81
N ARG A 244 -0.34 13.48 15.83
CA ARG A 244 -1.03 13.75 14.54
C ARG A 244 -1.29 12.46 13.75
N GLU A 245 -0.29 11.59 13.61
CA GLU A 245 -0.45 10.31 12.92
C GLU A 245 -1.53 9.45 13.55
N ARG A 246 -1.49 9.28 14.88
CA ARG A 246 -2.51 8.49 15.60
C ARG A 246 -3.92 9.06 15.43
N ALA A 247 -4.06 10.36 15.53
CA ALA A 247 -5.35 11.02 15.33
C ALA A 247 -5.84 10.86 13.88
N ALA A 248 -4.95 11.02 12.90
CA ALA A 248 -5.29 10.88 11.48
C ALA A 248 -5.66 9.44 11.12
N VAL A 249 -4.94 8.42 11.63
CA VAL A 249 -5.30 7.01 11.41
C VAL A 249 -6.71 6.72 11.92
N ARG A 250 -7.05 7.15 13.15
CA ARG A 250 -8.39 6.92 13.71
C ARG A 250 -9.48 7.55 12.85
N ARG A 251 -9.33 8.83 12.48
CA ARG A 251 -10.30 9.51 11.60
C ARG A 251 -10.39 8.85 10.22
N SER A 252 -9.24 8.43 9.65
CA SER A 252 -9.22 7.72 8.39
C SER A 252 -9.99 6.40 8.45
N VAL A 253 -9.82 5.63 9.52
CA VAL A 253 -10.55 4.37 9.73
C VAL A 253 -12.06 4.64 9.89
N GLU A 254 -12.44 5.63 10.70
CA GLU A 254 -13.84 6.05 10.87
C GLU A 254 -14.47 6.47 9.54
N ASN A 255 -13.78 7.33 8.77
CA ASN A 255 -14.25 7.80 7.47
C ASN A 255 -14.33 6.66 6.44
N ALA A 256 -13.32 5.80 6.38
CA ALA A 256 -13.30 4.64 5.49
C ALA A 256 -14.47 3.69 5.79
N ARG A 257 -14.69 3.34 7.06
CA ARG A 257 -15.81 2.47 7.47
C ARG A 257 -17.16 3.08 7.11
N ARG A 258 -17.35 4.39 7.37
CA ARG A 258 -18.58 5.10 7.00
C ARG A 258 -18.81 5.07 5.49
N LEU A 259 -17.79 5.35 4.68
CA LEU A 259 -17.90 5.39 3.22
C LEU A 259 -18.11 3.99 2.62
N LEU A 260 -17.53 2.96 3.23
CA LEU A 260 -17.71 1.56 2.84
C LEU A 260 -19.04 0.96 3.35
N GLY A 261 -19.82 1.68 4.15
CA GLY A 261 -21.07 1.17 4.72
C GLY A 261 -20.89 0.13 5.83
N LEU A 262 -19.75 0.16 6.53
CA LEU A 262 -19.38 -0.79 7.60
C LEU A 262 -19.67 -0.28 9.01
N CYS A 263 -20.49 0.75 9.16
CA CYS A 263 -20.89 1.33 10.48
C CYS A 263 -22.22 0.78 10.95
#